data_46a062bab0ea24f2f454cba6b2349381
#
_entry.id   46a062bab0ea24f2f454cba6b2349381
#
_cell.length_a   1.000
_cell.length_b   1.000
_cell.length_c   1.000
_cell.angle_alpha   90.00
_cell.angle_beta   90.00
_cell.angle_gamma   90.00
#
_symmetry.space_group_name_H-M   'P 1'
#
loop_
_entity.id
_entity.type
_entity.pdbx_description
1 polymer ?
#
loop_
_entity_poly.entity_id
_entity_poly.type
_entity_poly.pdbx_seq_one_letter_code
_entity_poly.pdbx_strand_id
1 'polypeptide(L)'
;NTAAVNKLTYGWFPFADIANSKCIFLFGHNPRKHSWTPIFNMINAAKANGAKVIVLDPRISDQAETADVHLRLRSGTDAAMCLGWLNVIINEELYDKAFVDEYTTGFAELKARVNEYPLARVAEITGVDAELIAETARMYANADSACIPWTPITDMQISSTSAIRLHSILRAITGNLDSPGGDLLSGFNPNYISESELGNHDMLSAEQKAKQLGADIHPAYTYRAQEMLSEHTQRVWGQPYADIVMGCYMANPSATFRAMATEKPYPVKAFFTLGNNSLMSYPNQHQILKGMMNQDLIVAQEIFMTPTAMLADYVIPGDVFTERNHVADSWNWRAGLSLSQKVVEPPEEACSTFEFWTDLAHRMGFGDLFPWQSIEEILDHRLTPSGMSFDEFSNKHYMYGEPPEFQKYKKTGFGTPSGKVELKSSILEELGFDPLPYYREGPAVSEEYPYHVFTGVREDAFFQTGQRQVKVLRDRSPTPKLFMHPADA
;
A
#
# COMPACT_ATOMS: atom_id res chain seq x y z
N ASN A 1 3.20 2.28 -3.01
CA ASN A 1 2.73 2.50 -4.39
C ASN A 1 1.27 2.91 -4.43
N THR A 2 0.38 2.00 -3.99
CA THR A 2 -1.08 2.21 -4.06
C THR A 2 -1.51 3.53 -3.45
N ALA A 3 -1.05 3.88 -2.27
CA ALA A 3 -1.42 5.12 -1.61
C ALA A 3 -1.02 6.36 -2.42
N ALA A 4 0.24 6.44 -2.84
CA ALA A 4 0.73 7.55 -3.65
C ALA A 4 -0.01 7.70 -4.98
N VAL A 5 -0.32 6.57 -5.64
CA VAL A 5 -1.02 6.58 -6.94
C VAL A 5 -2.50 6.96 -6.81
N ASN A 6 -3.19 6.51 -5.77
CA ASN A 6 -4.58 6.93 -5.52
C ASN A 6 -4.69 8.45 -5.31
N LYS A 7 -3.69 9.07 -4.64
CA LYS A 7 -3.64 10.53 -4.48
C LYS A 7 -3.59 11.26 -5.81
N LEU A 8 -2.91 10.71 -6.83
CA LEU A 8 -2.85 11.29 -8.17
C LEU A 8 -4.19 11.24 -8.92
N THR A 9 -5.18 10.53 -8.39
CA THR A 9 -6.48 10.35 -9.04
C THR A 9 -7.60 11.09 -8.30
N TYR A 10 -7.65 11.00 -6.96
CA TYR A 10 -8.68 11.66 -6.15
C TYR A 10 -8.19 12.18 -4.78
N GLY A 11 -6.89 12.20 -4.54
CA GLY A 11 -6.30 12.90 -3.40
C GLY A 11 -6.24 12.12 -2.09
N TRP A 12 -6.62 10.84 -2.05
CA TRP A 12 -6.56 10.01 -0.84
C TRP A 12 -6.46 8.51 -1.15
N PHE A 13 -6.20 7.70 -0.12
CA PHE A 13 -6.23 6.24 -0.18
C PHE A 13 -7.63 5.73 0.22
N PRO A 14 -8.27 4.86 -0.57
CA PRO A 14 -9.60 4.34 -0.27
C PRO A 14 -9.53 3.06 0.56
N PHE A 15 -10.53 2.86 1.42
CA PHE A 15 -10.75 1.64 2.19
C PHE A 15 -12.06 0.98 1.78
N ALA A 16 -12.01 -0.30 1.44
CA ALA A 16 -13.19 -1.06 0.99
C ALA A 16 -14.16 -1.34 2.14
N ASP A 17 -15.44 -0.98 1.97
CA ASP A 17 -16.54 -1.33 2.89
C ASP A 17 -17.07 -2.74 2.56
N ILE A 18 -16.20 -3.74 2.73
CA ILE A 18 -16.39 -5.12 2.27
C ILE A 18 -17.68 -5.75 2.79
N ALA A 19 -17.97 -5.57 4.10
CA ALA A 19 -19.10 -6.24 4.75
C ALA A 19 -20.47 -5.81 4.19
N ASN A 20 -20.54 -4.60 3.63
CA ASN A 20 -21.77 -4.01 3.06
C ASN A 20 -21.80 -4.09 1.53
N SER A 21 -20.72 -4.55 0.89
CA SER A 21 -20.63 -4.61 -0.57
C SER A 21 -21.49 -5.71 -1.17
N LYS A 22 -22.00 -5.48 -2.38
CA LYS A 22 -22.76 -6.45 -3.20
C LYS A 22 -21.92 -7.10 -4.29
N CYS A 23 -20.77 -6.52 -4.63
CA CYS A 23 -19.82 -7.10 -5.57
C CYS A 23 -18.38 -6.81 -5.10
N ILE A 24 -17.57 -7.84 -4.96
CA ILE A 24 -16.22 -7.72 -4.41
C ILE A 24 -15.21 -8.26 -5.42
N PHE A 25 -14.29 -7.42 -5.88
CA PHE A 25 -13.21 -7.81 -6.77
C PHE A 25 -11.92 -7.99 -5.99
N LEU A 26 -11.34 -9.19 -6.05
CA LEU A 26 -10.13 -9.59 -5.33
C LEU A 26 -8.98 -9.85 -6.30
N PHE A 27 -8.01 -8.98 -6.35
CA PHE A 27 -6.83 -9.08 -7.20
C PHE A 27 -5.69 -9.79 -6.47
N GLY A 28 -5.40 -11.04 -6.79
CA GLY A 28 -4.35 -11.83 -6.14
C GLY A 28 -4.48 -11.88 -4.62
N HIS A 29 -5.70 -11.78 -4.11
CA HIS A 29 -5.99 -11.64 -2.69
C HIS A 29 -6.58 -12.93 -2.14
N ASN A 30 -5.83 -13.60 -1.26
CA ASN A 30 -6.27 -14.80 -0.56
C ASN A 30 -6.32 -14.56 0.97
N PRO A 31 -7.31 -13.82 1.50
CA PRO A 31 -7.36 -13.42 2.91
C PRO A 31 -7.49 -14.62 3.87
N ARG A 32 -7.88 -15.79 3.38
CA ARG A 32 -7.91 -17.03 4.16
C ARG A 32 -6.50 -17.49 4.55
N LYS A 33 -5.50 -17.24 3.71
CA LYS A 33 -4.08 -17.59 3.91
C LYS A 33 -3.24 -16.45 4.46
N HIS A 34 -3.75 -15.24 4.40
CA HIS A 34 -3.07 -14.07 4.96
C HIS A 34 -3.57 -13.81 6.38
N SER A 35 -2.74 -13.22 7.21
CA SER A 35 -3.07 -12.89 8.61
C SER A 35 -4.20 -11.85 8.79
N TRP A 36 -4.87 -11.46 7.71
CA TRP A 36 -5.97 -10.50 7.72
C TRP A 36 -7.33 -11.18 7.90
N THR A 37 -7.45 -11.94 8.97
CA THR A 37 -8.68 -12.65 9.35
C THR A 37 -9.93 -11.75 9.32
N PRO A 38 -9.90 -10.46 9.73
CA PRO A 38 -11.06 -9.59 9.61
C PRO A 38 -11.60 -9.47 8.18
N ILE A 39 -10.73 -9.34 7.17
CA ILE A 39 -11.15 -9.25 5.77
C ILE A 39 -11.86 -10.52 5.32
N PHE A 40 -11.33 -11.69 5.67
CA PHE A 40 -11.98 -12.96 5.36
C PHE A 40 -13.39 -13.06 5.98
N ASN A 41 -13.55 -12.64 7.24
CA ASN A 41 -14.85 -12.61 7.91
C ASN A 41 -15.81 -11.62 7.26
N MET A 42 -15.32 -10.43 6.85
CA MET A 42 -16.13 -9.43 6.14
C MET A 42 -16.62 -9.95 4.78
N ILE A 43 -15.76 -10.64 4.01
CA ILE A 43 -16.15 -11.26 2.74
C ILE A 43 -17.23 -12.33 2.97
N ASN A 44 -17.08 -13.19 3.99
CA ASN A 44 -18.09 -14.19 4.31
C ASN A 44 -19.42 -13.56 4.73
N ALA A 45 -19.39 -12.49 5.51
CA ALA A 45 -20.59 -11.73 5.89
C ALA A 45 -21.29 -11.13 4.65
N ALA A 46 -20.51 -10.51 3.74
CA ALA A 46 -21.05 -9.99 2.50
C ALA A 46 -21.68 -11.09 1.62
N LYS A 47 -21.01 -12.25 1.46
CA LYS A 47 -21.53 -13.41 0.73
C LYS A 47 -22.84 -13.92 1.35
N ALA A 48 -22.91 -14.03 2.67
CA ALA A 48 -24.14 -14.41 3.37
C ALA A 48 -25.30 -13.44 3.09
N ASN A 49 -25.00 -12.17 2.78
CA ASN A 49 -25.93 -11.14 2.38
C ASN A 49 -26.10 -11.02 0.84
N GLY A 50 -25.70 -12.05 0.09
CA GLY A 50 -25.91 -12.15 -1.36
C GLY A 50 -24.86 -11.45 -2.24
N ALA A 51 -23.74 -11.02 -1.68
CA ALA A 51 -22.65 -10.42 -2.47
C ALA A 51 -22.02 -11.44 -3.42
N LYS A 52 -21.65 -10.96 -4.60
CA LYS A 52 -20.85 -11.71 -5.57
C LYS A 52 -19.35 -11.45 -5.33
N VAL A 53 -18.56 -12.50 -5.39
CA VAL A 53 -17.10 -12.44 -5.24
C VAL A 53 -16.42 -12.90 -6.52
N ILE A 54 -15.69 -12.00 -7.14
CA ILE A 54 -14.90 -12.22 -8.33
C ILE A 54 -13.42 -12.23 -7.93
N VAL A 55 -12.72 -13.31 -8.22
CA VAL A 55 -11.29 -13.45 -7.90
C VAL A 55 -10.46 -13.44 -9.16
N LEU A 56 -9.45 -12.59 -9.18
CA LEU A 56 -8.42 -12.51 -10.21
C LEU A 56 -7.13 -13.10 -9.65
N ASP A 57 -6.79 -14.30 -10.04
CA ASP A 57 -5.59 -14.99 -9.56
C ASP A 57 -5.13 -16.00 -10.63
N PRO A 58 -3.84 -16.04 -11.01
CA PRO A 58 -3.33 -17.06 -11.93
C PRO A 58 -3.44 -18.48 -11.37
N ARG A 59 -3.59 -18.62 -10.06
CA ARG A 59 -3.71 -19.88 -9.33
C ARG A 59 -5.12 -20.10 -8.81
N ILE A 60 -5.48 -21.38 -8.64
CA ILE A 60 -6.67 -21.75 -7.89
C ILE A 60 -6.30 -21.65 -6.40
N SER A 61 -6.52 -20.46 -5.84
CA SER A 61 -6.32 -20.21 -4.40
C SER A 61 -7.57 -20.62 -3.61
N ASP A 62 -7.45 -20.76 -2.28
CA ASP A 62 -8.61 -21.09 -1.42
C ASP A 62 -9.76 -20.10 -1.59
N GLN A 63 -9.43 -18.84 -1.89
CA GLN A 63 -10.44 -17.82 -2.15
C GLN A 63 -11.05 -17.98 -3.54
N ALA A 64 -10.26 -18.37 -4.55
CA ALA A 64 -10.73 -18.63 -5.90
C ALA A 64 -11.65 -19.86 -5.97
N GLU A 65 -11.39 -20.91 -5.19
CA GLU A 65 -12.26 -22.08 -5.10
C GLU A 65 -13.68 -21.77 -4.63
N THR A 66 -13.84 -20.71 -3.84
CA THR A 66 -15.13 -20.32 -3.26
C THR A 66 -15.73 -19.07 -3.92
N ALA A 67 -15.09 -18.56 -4.97
CA ALA A 67 -15.56 -17.40 -5.71
C ALA A 67 -16.79 -17.70 -6.57
N ASP A 68 -17.61 -16.68 -6.85
CA ASP A 68 -18.68 -16.81 -7.85
C ASP A 68 -18.09 -16.85 -9.28
N VAL A 69 -17.01 -16.08 -9.50
CA VAL A 69 -16.24 -16.09 -10.76
C VAL A 69 -14.74 -16.08 -10.45
N HIS A 70 -13.99 -16.97 -11.10
CA HIS A 70 -12.52 -16.96 -11.06
C HIS A 70 -11.96 -16.58 -12.43
N LEU A 71 -11.31 -15.43 -12.51
CA LEU A 71 -10.60 -14.95 -13.69
C LEU A 71 -9.13 -15.36 -13.59
N ARG A 72 -8.77 -16.41 -14.31
CA ARG A 72 -7.41 -16.96 -14.28
C ARG A 72 -6.51 -16.25 -15.28
N LEU A 73 -6.18 -14.99 -14.97
CA LEU A 73 -5.39 -14.16 -15.86
C LEU A 73 -3.90 -14.50 -15.81
N ARG A 74 -3.15 -14.17 -16.87
CA ARG A 74 -1.69 -14.20 -16.85
C ARG A 74 -1.16 -13.15 -15.88
N SER A 75 -0.11 -13.50 -15.10
CA SER A 75 0.50 -12.59 -14.14
C SER A 75 0.99 -11.30 -14.80
N GLY A 76 0.70 -10.15 -14.15
CA GLY A 76 1.11 -8.82 -14.62
C GLY A 76 0.20 -8.20 -15.68
N THR A 77 -0.96 -8.80 -15.96
CA THR A 77 -1.92 -8.30 -16.97
C THR A 77 -3.13 -7.59 -16.38
N ASP A 78 -3.11 -7.27 -15.07
CA ASP A 78 -4.20 -6.60 -14.35
C ASP A 78 -4.60 -5.28 -15.00
N ALA A 79 -3.63 -4.47 -15.45
CA ALA A 79 -3.92 -3.22 -16.14
C ALA A 79 -4.69 -3.44 -17.45
N ALA A 80 -4.34 -4.46 -18.23
CA ALA A 80 -5.05 -4.80 -19.45
C ALA A 80 -6.48 -5.27 -19.14
N MET A 81 -6.67 -6.10 -18.11
CA MET A 81 -7.99 -6.54 -17.64
C MET A 81 -8.87 -5.34 -17.29
N CYS A 82 -8.38 -4.42 -16.48
CA CYS A 82 -9.12 -3.24 -16.07
C CYS A 82 -9.45 -2.31 -17.25
N LEU A 83 -8.54 -2.17 -18.23
CA LEU A 83 -8.80 -1.42 -19.46
C LEU A 83 -9.92 -2.08 -20.29
N GLY A 84 -9.97 -3.41 -20.35
CA GLY A 84 -11.06 -4.15 -20.96
C GLY A 84 -12.40 -3.95 -20.25
N TRP A 85 -12.42 -3.96 -18.93
CA TRP A 85 -13.64 -3.66 -18.16
C TRP A 85 -14.12 -2.22 -18.40
N LEU A 86 -13.21 -1.25 -18.39
CA LEU A 86 -13.57 0.14 -18.68
C LEU A 86 -14.04 0.32 -20.12
N ASN A 87 -13.49 -0.44 -21.08
CA ASN A 87 -13.98 -0.44 -22.45
C ASN A 87 -15.47 -0.84 -22.51
N VAL A 88 -15.86 -1.92 -21.83
CA VAL A 88 -17.26 -2.35 -21.74
C VAL A 88 -18.11 -1.31 -21.02
N ILE A 89 -17.70 -0.90 -19.81
CA ILE A 89 -18.47 0.02 -18.95
C ILE A 89 -18.74 1.35 -19.66
N ILE A 90 -17.72 1.91 -20.35
CA ILE A 90 -17.86 3.21 -21.01
C ILE A 90 -18.66 3.09 -22.31
N ASN A 91 -18.45 2.05 -23.12
CA ASN A 91 -19.13 1.91 -24.41
C ASN A 91 -20.58 1.42 -24.27
N GLU A 92 -20.89 0.66 -23.23
CA GLU A 92 -22.26 0.26 -22.88
C GLU A 92 -22.96 1.29 -21.98
N GLU A 93 -22.31 2.41 -21.66
CA GLU A 93 -22.83 3.50 -20.83
C GLU A 93 -23.28 3.06 -19.42
N LEU A 94 -22.56 2.08 -18.81
CA LEU A 94 -22.83 1.53 -17.50
C LEU A 94 -22.20 2.34 -16.33
N TYR A 95 -21.69 3.53 -16.61
CA TYR A 95 -21.09 4.42 -15.63
C TYR A 95 -22.09 5.43 -15.08
N ASP A 96 -21.83 5.99 -13.92
CA ASP A 96 -22.62 7.08 -13.31
C ASP A 96 -22.36 8.37 -14.08
N LYS A 97 -23.27 8.69 -15.03
CA LYS A 97 -23.17 9.89 -15.88
C LYS A 97 -23.15 11.18 -15.06
N ALA A 98 -23.96 11.26 -14.01
CA ALA A 98 -24.05 12.46 -13.19
C ALA A 98 -22.72 12.70 -12.43
N PHE A 99 -22.15 11.66 -11.84
CA PHE A 99 -20.86 11.75 -11.18
C PHE A 99 -19.74 12.11 -12.18
N VAL A 100 -19.70 11.46 -13.33
CA VAL A 100 -18.70 11.72 -14.36
C VAL A 100 -18.73 13.17 -14.82
N ASP A 101 -19.90 13.71 -15.12
CA ASP A 101 -20.08 15.08 -15.61
C ASP A 101 -19.72 16.13 -14.54
N GLU A 102 -20.11 15.90 -13.28
CA GLU A 102 -19.94 16.88 -12.21
C GLU A 102 -18.56 16.78 -11.55
N TYR A 103 -18.07 15.55 -11.28
CA TYR A 103 -16.95 15.31 -10.37
C TYR A 103 -15.68 14.77 -11.05
N THR A 104 -15.61 14.66 -12.38
CA THR A 104 -14.42 14.16 -13.06
C THR A 104 -13.85 15.11 -14.09
N THR A 105 -12.58 14.87 -14.47
CA THR A 105 -11.92 15.50 -15.62
C THR A 105 -11.20 14.44 -16.48
N GLY A 106 -11.07 14.68 -17.79
CA GLY A 106 -10.35 13.79 -18.70
C GLY A 106 -11.13 12.56 -19.17
N PHE A 107 -12.48 12.59 -19.13
CA PHE A 107 -13.31 11.45 -19.53
C PHE A 107 -13.22 11.13 -21.03
N ALA A 108 -13.16 12.17 -21.88
CA ALA A 108 -13.04 11.97 -23.32
C ALA A 108 -11.72 11.30 -23.70
N GLU A 109 -10.63 11.72 -23.07
CA GLU A 109 -9.31 11.14 -23.26
C GLU A 109 -9.23 9.71 -22.71
N LEU A 110 -9.86 9.44 -21.57
CA LEU A 110 -9.98 8.08 -21.04
C LEU A 110 -10.75 7.19 -22.00
N LYS A 111 -11.89 7.67 -22.56
CA LYS A 111 -12.68 6.93 -23.55
C LYS A 111 -11.86 6.60 -24.79
N ALA A 112 -11.05 7.55 -25.27
CA ALA A 112 -10.15 7.29 -26.39
C ALA A 112 -9.11 6.20 -26.04
N ARG A 113 -8.50 6.28 -24.85
CA ARG A 113 -7.51 5.29 -24.36
C ARG A 113 -8.10 3.89 -24.24
N VAL A 114 -9.26 3.72 -23.62
CA VAL A 114 -9.86 2.38 -23.45
C VAL A 114 -10.29 1.75 -24.76
N ASN A 115 -10.57 2.54 -25.80
CA ASN A 115 -10.90 2.02 -27.13
C ASN A 115 -9.68 1.41 -27.85
N GLU A 116 -8.46 1.67 -27.39
CA GLU A 116 -7.26 0.96 -27.83
C GLU A 116 -7.22 -0.50 -27.32
N TYR A 117 -8.09 -0.86 -26.36
CA TYR A 117 -8.14 -2.17 -25.71
C TYR A 117 -9.49 -2.86 -25.91
N PRO A 118 -9.85 -3.22 -27.18
CA PRO A 118 -11.05 -4.00 -27.43
C PRO A 118 -10.93 -5.39 -26.78
N LEU A 119 -12.04 -6.00 -26.42
CA LEU A 119 -12.08 -7.26 -25.67
C LEU A 119 -11.23 -8.38 -26.28
N ALA A 120 -11.19 -8.49 -27.63
CA ALA A 120 -10.36 -9.48 -28.30
C ALA A 120 -8.86 -9.32 -27.97
N ARG A 121 -8.37 -8.06 -27.96
CA ARG A 121 -6.99 -7.74 -27.56
C ARG A 121 -6.75 -8.05 -26.09
N VAL A 122 -7.70 -7.70 -25.24
CA VAL A 122 -7.57 -7.96 -23.80
C VAL A 122 -7.57 -9.46 -23.50
N ALA A 123 -8.41 -10.23 -24.17
CA ALA A 123 -8.44 -11.69 -24.05
C ALA A 123 -7.11 -12.32 -24.52
N GLU A 124 -6.51 -11.83 -25.60
CA GLU A 124 -5.18 -12.25 -26.05
C GLU A 124 -4.09 -11.95 -25.00
N ILE A 125 -4.08 -10.75 -24.42
CA ILE A 125 -3.11 -10.34 -23.40
C ILE A 125 -3.28 -11.14 -22.12
N THR A 126 -4.51 -11.23 -21.62
CA THR A 126 -4.79 -11.79 -20.27
C THR A 126 -4.93 -13.31 -20.27
N GLY A 127 -5.28 -13.91 -21.40
CA GLY A 127 -5.64 -15.32 -21.50
C GLY A 127 -7.04 -15.65 -20.95
N VAL A 128 -7.84 -14.64 -20.64
CA VAL A 128 -9.23 -14.79 -20.16
C VAL A 128 -10.19 -14.61 -21.34
N ASP A 129 -11.24 -15.41 -21.37
CA ASP A 129 -12.26 -15.33 -22.41
C ASP A 129 -12.92 -13.95 -22.47
N ALA A 130 -13.13 -13.43 -23.69
CA ALA A 130 -13.66 -12.08 -23.92
C ALA A 130 -15.08 -11.89 -23.35
N GLU A 131 -15.93 -12.91 -23.44
CA GLU A 131 -17.29 -12.84 -22.89
C GLU A 131 -17.28 -12.80 -21.39
N LEU A 132 -16.39 -13.58 -20.74
CA LEU A 132 -16.23 -13.58 -19.30
C LEU A 132 -15.68 -12.25 -18.78
N ILE A 133 -14.80 -11.58 -19.56
CA ILE A 133 -14.35 -10.20 -19.27
C ILE A 133 -15.55 -9.25 -19.30
N ALA A 134 -16.38 -9.33 -20.35
CA ALA A 134 -17.55 -8.47 -20.48
C ALA A 134 -18.60 -8.74 -19.39
N GLU A 135 -18.86 -10.00 -19.05
CA GLU A 135 -19.78 -10.40 -17.99
C GLU A 135 -19.36 -9.82 -16.66
N THR A 136 -18.09 -9.97 -16.28
CA THR A 136 -17.59 -9.45 -14.99
C THR A 136 -17.55 -7.91 -14.94
N ALA A 137 -17.29 -7.23 -16.06
CA ALA A 137 -17.45 -5.78 -16.16
C ALA A 137 -18.88 -5.33 -15.84
N ARG A 138 -19.87 -6.01 -16.44
CA ARG A 138 -21.29 -5.73 -16.19
C ARG A 138 -21.69 -6.09 -14.75
N MET A 139 -21.15 -7.19 -14.19
CA MET A 139 -21.40 -7.55 -12.78
C MET A 139 -20.95 -6.45 -11.83
N TYR A 140 -19.76 -5.88 -12.06
CA TYR A 140 -19.23 -4.78 -11.24
C TYR A 140 -20.06 -3.50 -11.39
N ALA A 141 -20.34 -3.09 -12.63
CA ALA A 141 -20.99 -1.82 -12.92
C ALA A 141 -22.49 -1.79 -12.55
N ASN A 142 -23.19 -2.93 -12.62
CA ASN A 142 -24.61 -3.02 -12.31
C ASN A 142 -24.92 -3.46 -10.87
N ALA A 143 -23.89 -3.71 -10.04
CA ALA A 143 -24.12 -4.01 -8.64
C ALA A 143 -24.58 -2.76 -7.89
N ASP A 144 -25.49 -2.91 -6.92
CA ASP A 144 -25.94 -1.83 -6.05
C ASP A 144 -24.76 -1.15 -5.30
N SER A 145 -23.72 -1.91 -5.05
CA SER A 145 -22.42 -1.43 -4.56
C SER A 145 -21.32 -2.40 -4.90
N ALA A 146 -20.11 -1.91 -5.17
CA ALA A 146 -18.97 -2.74 -5.45
C ALA A 146 -17.68 -2.19 -4.82
N CYS A 147 -16.78 -3.08 -4.39
CA CYS A 147 -15.50 -2.65 -3.82
C CYS A 147 -14.32 -3.47 -4.36
N ILE A 148 -13.14 -2.86 -4.27
CA ILE A 148 -11.86 -3.46 -4.64
C ILE A 148 -10.91 -3.37 -3.42
N PRO A 149 -10.93 -4.35 -2.50
CA PRO A 149 -10.03 -4.36 -1.36
C PRO A 149 -8.57 -4.31 -1.80
N TRP A 150 -7.79 -3.48 -1.12
CA TRP A 150 -6.37 -3.36 -1.40
C TRP A 150 -5.61 -4.66 -1.11
N THR A 151 -4.61 -4.92 -1.94
CA THR A 151 -3.63 -6.00 -1.75
C THR A 151 -2.28 -5.57 -2.30
N PRO A 152 -1.16 -5.96 -1.65
CA PRO A 152 0.17 -5.58 -2.10
C PRO A 152 0.55 -6.18 -3.46
N ILE A 153 -0.17 -7.17 -3.96
CA ILE A 153 0.17 -7.79 -5.26
C ILE A 153 0.03 -6.81 -6.42
N THR A 154 -0.94 -5.91 -6.35
CA THR A 154 -1.12 -4.86 -7.37
C THR A 154 0.05 -3.88 -7.40
N ASP A 155 0.72 -3.69 -6.25
CA ASP A 155 1.92 -2.85 -6.14
C ASP A 155 3.18 -3.49 -6.74
N MET A 156 3.20 -4.82 -6.89
CA MET A 156 4.38 -5.63 -7.18
C MET A 156 4.44 -6.11 -8.64
N GLN A 157 3.91 -5.32 -9.57
CA GLN A 157 3.91 -5.66 -10.99
C GLN A 157 4.42 -4.50 -11.86
N ILE A 158 4.82 -4.82 -13.09
CA ILE A 158 5.42 -3.83 -14.02
C ILE A 158 4.48 -2.67 -14.38
N SER A 159 3.18 -2.93 -14.44
CA SER A 159 2.14 -1.94 -14.74
C SER A 159 1.42 -1.45 -13.48
N SER A 160 2.04 -1.52 -12.30
CA SER A 160 1.39 -1.24 -11.01
C SER A 160 0.73 0.14 -10.94
N THR A 161 1.41 1.19 -11.38
CA THR A 161 0.86 2.56 -11.41
C THR A 161 -0.43 2.63 -12.24
N SER A 162 -0.42 2.03 -13.43
CA SER A 162 -1.61 1.98 -14.30
C SER A 162 -2.72 1.12 -13.69
N ALA A 163 -2.41 -0.07 -13.16
CA ALA A 163 -3.40 -0.94 -12.53
C ALA A 163 -4.09 -0.26 -11.35
N ILE A 164 -3.33 0.38 -10.46
CA ILE A 164 -3.88 1.11 -9.31
C ILE A 164 -4.75 2.28 -9.76
N ARG A 165 -4.30 3.07 -10.75
CA ARG A 165 -5.11 4.16 -11.30
C ARG A 165 -6.40 3.64 -11.94
N LEU A 166 -6.35 2.50 -12.62
CA LEU A 166 -7.53 1.87 -13.21
C LEU A 166 -8.52 1.38 -12.14
N HIS A 167 -8.04 0.83 -11.02
CA HIS A 167 -8.90 0.55 -9.85
C HIS A 167 -9.56 1.82 -9.34
N SER A 168 -8.80 2.93 -9.23
CA SER A 168 -9.33 4.22 -8.80
C SER A 168 -10.41 4.74 -9.75
N ILE A 169 -10.17 4.63 -11.05
CA ILE A 169 -11.11 5.05 -12.11
C ILE A 169 -12.37 4.19 -12.10
N LEU A 170 -12.25 2.86 -11.97
CA LEU A 170 -13.40 1.96 -11.86
C LEU A 170 -14.31 2.36 -10.70
N ARG A 171 -13.75 2.55 -9.49
CA ARG A 171 -14.51 3.01 -8.30
C ARG A 171 -15.25 4.31 -8.58
N ALA A 172 -14.55 5.29 -9.17
CA ALA A 172 -15.08 6.62 -9.38
C ALA A 172 -16.22 6.64 -10.39
N ILE A 173 -16.01 6.13 -11.61
CA ILE A 173 -17.02 6.26 -12.67
C ILE A 173 -18.24 5.37 -12.48
N THR A 174 -18.19 4.36 -11.61
CA THR A 174 -19.32 3.49 -11.29
C THR A 174 -20.06 3.87 -10.00
N GLY A 175 -19.76 5.05 -9.42
CA GLY A 175 -20.42 5.54 -8.21
C GLY A 175 -20.01 4.81 -6.92
N ASN A 176 -18.97 4.01 -6.94
CA ASN A 176 -18.50 3.22 -5.79
C ASN A 176 -17.44 3.94 -4.94
N LEU A 177 -16.99 5.12 -5.34
CA LEU A 177 -16.03 5.93 -4.57
C LEU A 177 -16.76 6.72 -3.48
N ASP A 178 -16.28 6.59 -2.26
CA ASP A 178 -16.81 7.25 -1.04
C ASP A 178 -18.33 7.01 -0.85
N SER A 179 -18.76 5.75 -1.08
CA SER A 179 -20.17 5.32 -0.98
C SER A 179 -20.31 4.06 -0.12
N PRO A 180 -21.49 3.84 0.53
CA PRO A 180 -21.73 2.63 1.32
C PRO A 180 -21.57 1.35 0.48
N GLY A 181 -20.83 0.38 1.00
CA GLY A 181 -20.52 -0.87 0.29
C GLY A 181 -19.53 -0.74 -0.85
N GLY A 182 -19.07 0.48 -1.13
CA GLY A 182 -17.97 0.80 -2.06
C GLY A 182 -16.64 0.98 -1.34
N ASP A 183 -15.87 1.98 -1.76
CA ASP A 183 -14.55 2.28 -1.19
C ASP A 183 -14.56 3.67 -0.55
N LEU A 184 -14.40 3.73 0.77
CA LEU A 184 -14.48 4.93 1.61
C LEU A 184 -13.19 5.76 1.54
N LEU A 185 -13.30 7.06 1.42
CA LEU A 185 -12.22 8.04 1.64
C LEU A 185 -12.25 8.50 3.11
N SER A 186 -11.48 7.89 3.99
CA SER A 186 -11.58 8.13 5.43
C SER A 186 -11.01 9.47 5.91
N GLY A 187 -9.93 9.96 5.30
CA GLY A 187 -9.17 11.10 5.80
C GLY A 187 -8.29 10.76 7.02
N PHE A 188 -7.81 11.78 7.73
CA PHE A 188 -7.05 11.59 8.97
C PHE A 188 -7.95 11.16 10.12
N ASN A 189 -7.36 10.42 11.08
CA ASN A 189 -8.09 10.02 12.28
C ASN A 189 -8.31 11.24 13.19
N PRO A 190 -9.57 11.64 13.46
CA PRO A 190 -9.84 12.81 14.27
C PRO A 190 -9.53 12.63 15.76
N ASN A 191 -9.27 11.40 16.20
CA ASN A 191 -9.03 11.05 17.61
C ASN A 191 -7.55 10.82 17.93
N TYR A 192 -6.65 10.99 16.96
CA TYR A 192 -5.26 10.62 17.12
C TYR A 192 -4.36 11.50 16.24
N ILE A 193 -3.31 12.08 16.85
CA ILE A 193 -2.32 12.83 16.09
C ILE A 193 -1.60 11.89 15.13
N SER A 194 -1.64 12.21 13.85
CA SER A 194 -1.09 11.39 12.78
C SER A 194 0.44 11.40 12.77
N GLU A 195 1.03 10.42 12.11
CA GLU A 195 2.48 10.39 11.85
C GLU A 195 2.91 11.57 10.96
N SER A 196 2.03 12.08 10.12
CA SER A 196 2.28 13.27 9.30
C SER A 196 2.48 14.53 10.12
N GLU A 197 1.70 14.70 11.19
CA GLU A 197 1.86 15.84 12.10
C GLU A 197 3.15 15.76 12.89
N LEU A 198 3.56 14.55 13.28
CA LEU A 198 4.83 14.32 13.98
C LEU A 198 6.05 14.33 13.05
N GLY A 199 5.84 14.17 11.76
CA GLY A 199 6.92 13.96 10.78
C GLY A 199 7.79 15.18 10.48
N ASN A 200 7.42 16.38 10.96
CA ASN A 200 8.19 17.62 10.81
C ASN A 200 8.66 17.89 9.36
N HIS A 201 7.83 17.55 8.38
CA HIS A 201 8.17 17.68 6.94
C HIS A 201 8.53 19.09 6.51
N ASP A 202 7.97 20.09 7.18
CA ASP A 202 8.22 21.51 6.90
C ASP A 202 9.63 21.97 7.32
N MET A 203 10.31 21.20 8.17
CA MET A 203 11.70 21.48 8.57
C MET A 203 12.72 21.11 7.50
N LEU A 204 12.37 20.25 6.56
CA LEU A 204 13.24 19.90 5.44
C LEU A 204 13.26 21.04 4.42
N SER A 205 14.46 21.52 4.10
CA SER A 205 14.62 22.47 3.01
C SER A 205 14.27 21.87 1.65
N ALA A 206 13.97 22.72 0.67
CA ALA A 206 13.72 22.26 -0.70
C ALA A 206 14.92 21.49 -1.28
N GLU A 207 16.16 21.86 -0.89
CA GLU A 207 17.36 21.14 -1.30
C GLU A 207 17.40 19.72 -0.70
N GLN A 208 17.05 19.57 0.59
CA GLN A 208 17.00 18.25 1.24
C GLN A 208 15.93 17.36 0.61
N LYS A 209 14.73 17.88 0.36
CA LYS A 209 13.65 17.16 -0.31
C LYS A 209 14.05 16.73 -1.73
N ALA A 210 14.76 17.58 -2.47
CA ALA A 210 15.26 17.28 -3.82
C ALA A 210 16.35 16.18 -3.85
N LYS A 211 17.04 15.95 -2.73
CA LYS A 211 18.05 14.89 -2.59
C LYS A 211 17.44 13.49 -2.31
N GLN A 212 16.14 13.37 -2.20
CA GLN A 212 15.48 12.07 -1.97
C GLN A 212 15.87 11.06 -3.06
N LEU A 213 16.48 9.95 -2.65
CA LEU A 213 16.96 8.93 -3.57
C LEU A 213 15.80 8.27 -4.34
N GLY A 214 15.93 8.28 -5.66
CA GLY A 214 14.92 7.79 -6.59
C GLY A 214 13.94 8.86 -7.10
N ALA A 215 14.05 10.12 -6.66
CA ALA A 215 13.19 11.19 -7.13
C ALA A 215 13.36 11.52 -8.64
N ASP A 216 14.54 11.24 -9.18
CA ASP A 216 14.87 11.36 -10.61
C ASP A 216 14.23 10.27 -11.47
N ILE A 217 13.97 9.09 -10.89
CA ILE A 217 13.44 7.93 -11.60
C ILE A 217 11.94 7.74 -11.33
N HIS A 218 11.53 8.01 -10.09
CA HIS A 218 10.17 7.76 -9.59
C HIS A 218 9.57 9.01 -8.91
N PRO A 219 9.54 10.18 -9.57
CA PRO A 219 9.13 11.43 -8.94
C PRO A 219 7.71 11.41 -8.40
N ALA A 220 6.81 10.58 -8.95
CA ALA A 220 5.45 10.42 -8.48
C ALA A 220 5.33 9.81 -7.05
N TYR A 221 6.42 9.23 -6.53
CA TYR A 221 6.48 8.58 -5.21
C TYR A 221 7.40 9.31 -4.23
N THR A 222 7.63 10.59 -4.43
CA THR A 222 8.58 11.40 -3.66
C THR A 222 7.97 12.72 -3.25
N TYR A 223 8.70 13.51 -2.46
CA TYR A 223 8.32 14.87 -2.09
C TYR A 223 7.93 15.72 -3.28
N ARG A 224 8.53 15.53 -4.46
CA ARG A 224 8.20 16.32 -5.65
C ARG A 224 6.72 16.25 -6.00
N ALA A 225 6.13 15.06 -6.06
CA ALA A 225 4.69 14.91 -6.32
C ALA A 225 3.85 15.31 -5.11
N GLN A 226 4.34 15.05 -3.88
CA GLN A 226 3.63 15.40 -2.67
C GLN A 226 3.51 16.92 -2.50
N GLU A 227 4.57 17.68 -2.82
CA GLU A 227 4.52 19.15 -2.80
C GLU A 227 3.50 19.71 -3.81
N MET A 228 3.40 19.10 -5.00
CA MET A 228 2.39 19.48 -6.00
C MET A 228 0.95 19.24 -5.50
N LEU A 229 0.75 18.33 -4.54
CA LEU A 229 -0.54 18.01 -3.95
C LEU A 229 -0.80 18.68 -2.59
N SER A 230 0.22 19.26 -1.95
CA SER A 230 0.18 19.68 -0.54
C SER A 230 -0.93 20.69 -0.24
N GLU A 231 -1.12 21.71 -1.09
CA GLU A 231 -2.19 22.69 -0.94
C GLU A 231 -3.58 22.04 -1.04
N HIS A 232 -3.76 21.10 -1.96
CA HIS A 232 -5.02 20.39 -2.17
C HIS A 232 -5.31 19.41 -1.04
N THR A 233 -4.27 18.74 -0.52
CA THR A 233 -4.36 17.88 0.66
C THR A 233 -4.74 18.69 1.89
N GLN A 234 -4.09 19.83 2.12
CA GLN A 234 -4.42 20.77 3.19
C GLN A 234 -5.87 21.25 3.10
N ARG A 235 -6.33 21.61 1.91
CA ARG A 235 -7.70 22.13 1.69
C ARG A 235 -8.78 21.08 2.03
N VAL A 236 -8.55 19.83 1.65
CA VAL A 236 -9.57 18.75 1.81
C VAL A 236 -9.44 18.03 3.16
N TRP A 237 -8.24 17.80 3.63
CA TRP A 237 -7.96 16.95 4.77
C TRP A 237 -7.39 17.68 5.99
N GLY A 238 -7.13 18.98 5.89
CA GLY A 238 -6.66 19.81 7.00
C GLY A 238 -5.15 19.75 7.27
N GLN A 239 -4.39 18.96 6.49
CA GLN A 239 -2.94 18.83 6.62
C GLN A 239 -2.27 18.82 5.24
N PRO A 240 -1.06 19.40 5.07
CA PRO A 240 -0.40 19.49 3.76
C PRO A 240 0.15 18.15 3.26
N TYR A 241 0.48 17.23 4.17
CA TYR A 241 1.01 15.93 3.84
C TYR A 241 0.09 14.83 4.36
N ALA A 242 -0.10 13.78 3.60
CA ALA A 242 -0.70 12.57 4.09
C ALA A 242 0.33 11.79 4.92
N ASP A 243 -0.14 10.87 5.77
CA ASP A 243 0.75 10.12 6.66
C ASP A 243 1.84 9.32 5.91
N ILE A 244 2.84 8.83 6.64
CA ILE A 244 4.03 8.20 6.08
C ILE A 244 3.71 6.97 5.24
N VAL A 245 2.70 6.18 5.62
CA VAL A 245 2.28 4.98 4.87
C VAL A 245 1.66 5.38 3.54
N MET A 246 0.98 6.51 3.52
CA MET A 246 0.35 7.09 2.33
C MET A 246 1.23 8.15 1.66
N GLY A 247 2.39 8.45 2.26
CA GLY A 247 3.31 9.48 1.82
C GLY A 247 4.28 9.04 0.75
N CYS A 248 4.90 10.02 0.16
CA CYS A 248 5.96 9.85 -0.84
C CYS A 248 7.33 10.20 -0.23
N TYR A 249 7.47 10.10 1.10
CA TYR A 249 8.68 10.53 1.81
C TYR A 249 9.77 9.48 1.85
N MET A 250 9.47 8.26 1.45
CA MET A 250 10.45 7.17 1.45
C MET A 250 11.31 7.20 0.20
N ALA A 251 12.62 7.07 0.39
CA ALA A 251 13.52 6.80 -0.72
C ALA A 251 13.20 5.46 -1.37
N ASN A 252 13.37 5.36 -2.69
CA ASN A 252 13.20 4.11 -3.39
C ASN A 252 14.32 3.11 -2.98
N PRO A 253 14.00 1.91 -2.46
CA PRO A 253 15.01 0.97 -1.98
C PRO A 253 16.05 0.60 -3.03
N SER A 254 15.66 0.36 -4.29
CA SER A 254 16.60 0.02 -5.36
C SER A 254 17.55 1.17 -5.68
N ALA A 255 17.07 2.40 -5.64
CA ALA A 255 17.89 3.60 -5.81
C ALA A 255 18.84 3.79 -4.63
N THR A 256 18.36 3.52 -3.40
CA THR A 256 19.16 3.60 -2.18
C THR A 256 20.32 2.60 -2.20
N PHE A 257 20.03 1.32 -2.44
CA PHE A 257 21.09 0.30 -2.51
C PHE A 257 22.05 0.53 -3.67
N ARG A 258 21.59 1.10 -4.79
CA ARG A 258 22.47 1.52 -5.87
C ARG A 258 23.36 2.67 -5.45
N ALA A 259 22.84 3.69 -4.76
CA ALA A 259 23.64 4.80 -4.25
C ALA A 259 24.68 4.32 -3.24
N MET A 260 24.33 3.43 -2.32
CA MET A 260 25.25 2.77 -1.40
C MET A 260 26.36 2.02 -2.13
N ALA A 261 26.05 1.30 -3.22
CA ALA A 261 27.00 0.50 -3.98
C ALA A 261 27.90 1.31 -4.94
N THR A 262 27.47 2.50 -5.37
CA THR A 262 28.12 3.28 -6.44
C THR A 262 28.50 4.69 -6.05
N GLU A 263 28.09 5.16 -4.87
CA GLU A 263 28.21 6.52 -4.37
C GLU A 263 27.54 7.58 -5.27
N LYS A 264 26.58 7.17 -6.09
CA LYS A 264 25.85 8.07 -7.01
C LYS A 264 24.35 8.02 -6.75
N PRO A 265 23.66 9.17 -6.75
CA PRO A 265 24.12 10.54 -7.12
C PRO A 265 24.99 11.21 -6.06
N TYR A 266 25.01 10.67 -4.84
CA TYR A 266 25.89 11.09 -3.74
C TYR A 266 26.20 9.90 -2.84
N PRO A 267 27.29 9.95 -2.03
CA PRO A 267 27.63 8.85 -1.14
C PRO A 267 26.65 8.75 0.02
N VAL A 268 26.19 7.53 0.29
CA VAL A 268 25.53 7.16 1.55
C VAL A 268 26.60 6.57 2.45
N LYS A 269 26.78 7.09 3.67
CA LYS A 269 27.90 6.76 4.55
C LYS A 269 27.48 5.97 5.79
N ALA A 270 26.21 6.09 6.22
CA ALA A 270 25.68 5.35 7.33
C ALA A 270 24.37 4.65 6.95
N PHE A 271 24.20 3.43 7.40
CA PHE A 271 23.00 2.65 7.20
C PHE A 271 22.49 2.10 8.53
N PHE A 272 21.30 2.54 8.91
CA PHE A 272 20.57 2.06 10.08
C PHE A 272 19.46 1.13 9.63
N THR A 273 19.37 -0.07 10.21
CA THR A 273 18.33 -1.04 9.89
C THR A 273 17.66 -1.52 11.19
N LEU A 274 16.33 -1.43 11.22
CA LEU A 274 15.51 -1.74 12.40
C LEU A 274 14.48 -2.80 12.01
N GLY A 275 14.64 -4.02 12.53
CA GLY A 275 13.75 -5.13 12.24
C GLY A 275 13.66 -5.47 10.74
N ASN A 276 14.70 -5.21 9.96
CA ASN A 276 14.69 -5.41 8.51
C ASN A 276 15.92 -6.18 8.04
N ASN A 277 15.68 -7.37 7.49
CA ASN A 277 16.72 -8.20 6.89
C ASN A 277 16.90 -7.85 5.41
N SER A 278 17.40 -6.65 5.12
CA SER A 278 17.52 -6.08 3.77
C SER A 278 18.25 -6.99 2.79
N LEU A 279 19.32 -7.65 3.22
CA LEU A 279 20.09 -8.56 2.37
C LEU A 279 19.26 -9.73 1.83
N MET A 280 18.25 -10.17 2.58
CA MET A 280 17.40 -11.30 2.21
C MET A 280 16.03 -10.90 1.65
N SER A 281 15.57 -9.66 1.91
CA SER A 281 14.20 -9.22 1.61
C SER A 281 14.07 -8.52 0.26
N TYR A 282 15.16 -7.97 -0.27
CA TYR A 282 15.14 -7.22 -1.53
C TYR A 282 15.85 -8.00 -2.65
N PRO A 283 15.48 -7.77 -3.92
CA PRO A 283 16.16 -8.37 -5.07
C PRO A 283 17.55 -7.78 -5.27
N ASN A 284 18.38 -8.48 -6.07
CA ASN A 284 19.75 -8.08 -6.39
C ASN A 284 20.69 -8.05 -5.16
N GLN A 285 20.76 -9.16 -4.47
CA GLN A 285 21.57 -9.33 -3.26
C GLN A 285 23.04 -8.94 -3.42
N HIS A 286 23.64 -9.15 -4.60
CA HIS A 286 25.03 -8.74 -4.88
C HIS A 286 25.21 -7.22 -4.80
N GLN A 287 24.25 -6.44 -5.31
CA GLN A 287 24.28 -4.99 -5.22
C GLN A 287 24.10 -4.52 -3.78
N ILE A 288 23.19 -5.17 -3.03
CA ILE A 288 22.93 -4.84 -1.63
C ILE A 288 24.18 -5.12 -0.78
N LEU A 289 24.77 -6.31 -0.93
CA LEU A 289 25.99 -6.67 -0.22
C LEU A 289 27.12 -5.67 -0.52
N LYS A 290 27.35 -5.37 -1.80
CA LYS A 290 28.32 -4.36 -2.21
C LYS A 290 28.02 -3.00 -1.58
N GLY A 291 26.76 -2.59 -1.57
CA GLY A 291 26.32 -1.33 -0.96
C GLY A 291 26.61 -1.30 0.54
N MET A 292 26.30 -2.37 1.25
CA MET A 292 26.58 -2.49 2.69
C MET A 292 28.08 -2.43 2.98
N MET A 293 28.89 -3.16 2.22
CA MET A 293 30.35 -3.17 2.39
C MET A 293 31.02 -1.82 2.09
N ASN A 294 30.34 -0.89 1.44
CA ASN A 294 30.84 0.46 1.18
C ASN A 294 30.44 1.48 2.27
N GLN A 295 29.68 1.07 3.30
CA GLN A 295 29.28 2.00 4.34
C GLN A 295 30.42 2.21 5.35
N ASP A 296 30.52 3.44 5.87
CA ASP A 296 31.42 3.78 6.97
C ASP A 296 30.84 3.33 8.33
N LEU A 297 29.51 3.15 8.41
CA LEU A 297 28.80 2.70 9.60
C LEU A 297 27.53 1.93 9.23
N ILE A 298 27.37 0.74 9.80
CA ILE A 298 26.13 -0.03 9.77
C ILE A 298 25.68 -0.32 11.21
N VAL A 299 24.47 0.10 11.55
CA VAL A 299 23.82 -0.21 12.83
C VAL A 299 22.57 -1.04 12.57
N ALA A 300 22.45 -2.19 13.23
CA ALA A 300 21.28 -3.05 13.15
C ALA A 300 20.61 -3.15 14.51
N GLN A 301 19.35 -2.79 14.60
CA GLN A 301 18.49 -3.12 15.75
C GLN A 301 17.65 -4.35 15.35
N GLU A 302 17.88 -5.45 16.03
CA GLU A 302 17.29 -6.75 15.68
C GLU A 302 17.05 -7.64 16.89
N ILE A 303 16.06 -8.52 16.79
CA ILE A 303 15.78 -9.55 17.79
C ILE A 303 16.50 -10.87 17.50
N PHE A 304 16.99 -11.05 16.27
CA PHE A 304 17.75 -12.21 15.85
C PHE A 304 18.98 -11.79 15.06
N MET A 305 20.05 -12.57 15.13
CA MET A 305 21.24 -12.36 14.31
C MET A 305 20.95 -12.78 12.86
N THR A 306 20.34 -11.85 12.10
CA THR A 306 20.05 -12.02 10.67
C THR A 306 21.29 -11.87 9.80
N PRO A 307 21.28 -12.33 8.53
CA PRO A 307 22.38 -12.06 7.59
C PRO A 307 22.72 -10.56 7.44
N THR A 308 21.71 -9.68 7.55
CA THR A 308 21.93 -8.23 7.54
C THR A 308 22.62 -7.76 8.83
N ALA A 309 22.16 -8.21 9.98
CA ALA A 309 22.77 -7.88 11.27
C ALA A 309 24.22 -8.40 11.38
N MET A 310 24.54 -9.52 10.76
CA MET A 310 25.91 -10.07 10.72
C MET A 310 26.91 -9.18 9.97
N LEU A 311 26.44 -8.23 9.15
CA LEU A 311 27.27 -7.25 8.44
C LEU A 311 27.38 -5.92 9.18
N ALA A 312 26.66 -5.75 10.30
CA ALA A 312 26.64 -4.50 11.04
C ALA A 312 27.87 -4.33 11.92
N ASP A 313 28.32 -3.08 12.07
CA ASP A 313 29.38 -2.72 13.02
C ASP A 313 28.84 -2.76 14.47
N TYR A 314 27.56 -2.43 14.63
CA TYR A 314 26.85 -2.49 15.93
C TYR A 314 25.52 -3.19 15.77
N VAL A 315 25.26 -4.18 16.62
CA VAL A 315 23.95 -4.83 16.75
C VAL A 315 23.36 -4.48 18.09
N ILE A 316 22.19 -3.85 18.07
CA ILE A 316 21.44 -3.44 19.25
C ILE A 316 20.27 -4.42 19.41
N PRO A 317 20.15 -5.13 20.54
CA PRO A 317 18.98 -5.95 20.82
C PRO A 317 17.71 -5.10 20.82
N GLY A 318 16.73 -5.47 19.99
CA GLY A 318 15.43 -4.79 19.93
C GLY A 318 14.39 -5.45 20.83
N ASP A 319 13.41 -4.68 21.25
CA ASP A 319 12.22 -5.17 21.94
C ASP A 319 11.22 -5.82 20.99
N VAL A 320 10.33 -6.65 21.50
CA VAL A 320 9.23 -7.24 20.77
C VAL A 320 7.89 -6.59 21.16
N PHE A 321 6.84 -6.83 20.35
CA PHE A 321 5.53 -6.19 20.54
C PHE A 321 4.87 -6.46 21.91
N THR A 322 5.23 -7.54 22.60
CA THR A 322 4.75 -7.87 23.96
C THR A 322 5.51 -7.14 25.07
N GLU A 323 6.60 -6.48 24.71
CA GLU A 323 7.51 -5.80 25.64
C GLU A 323 7.32 -4.28 25.66
N ARG A 324 6.39 -3.75 24.85
CA ARG A 324 6.08 -2.31 24.78
C ARG A 324 4.59 -2.04 24.63
N ASN A 325 4.20 -0.83 25.00
CA ASN A 325 2.88 -0.30 24.70
C ASN A 325 2.84 0.27 23.28
N HIS A 326 1.69 0.11 22.61
CA HIS A 326 1.47 0.66 21.27
C HIS A 326 0.00 0.96 21.03
N VAL A 327 -0.30 2.10 20.43
CA VAL A 327 -1.63 2.47 19.94
C VAL A 327 -1.61 2.48 18.42
N ALA A 328 -2.46 1.68 17.83
CA ALA A 328 -2.66 1.62 16.38
C ALA A 328 -3.96 2.33 15.99
N ASP A 329 -3.91 3.15 14.96
CA ASP A 329 -5.04 3.95 14.49
C ASP A 329 -5.91 3.22 13.44
N SER A 330 -5.73 1.94 13.23
CA SER A 330 -6.49 1.12 12.26
C SER A 330 -6.65 1.77 10.87
N TRP A 331 -5.68 2.59 10.46
CA TRP A 331 -5.66 3.35 9.20
C TRP A 331 -6.93 4.19 9.00
N ASN A 332 -7.41 4.76 10.10
CA ASN A 332 -8.59 5.59 10.15
C ASN A 332 -9.92 4.90 9.74
N TRP A 333 -9.96 3.58 9.71
CA TRP A 333 -11.22 2.88 9.56
C TRP A 333 -12.14 3.20 10.75
N ARG A 334 -13.23 3.92 10.50
CA ARG A 334 -14.21 4.38 11.51
C ARG A 334 -13.55 5.14 12.68
N ALA A 335 -12.48 5.90 12.42
CA ALA A 335 -11.70 6.56 13.46
C ALA A 335 -11.26 5.60 14.58
N GLY A 336 -10.98 4.35 14.24
CA GLY A 336 -10.68 3.28 15.19
C GLY A 336 -9.27 3.42 15.77
N LEU A 337 -9.18 3.18 17.07
CA LEU A 337 -7.92 3.03 17.80
C LEU A 337 -7.93 1.69 18.52
N SER A 338 -6.80 1.02 18.56
CA SER A 338 -6.60 -0.20 19.32
C SER A 338 -5.29 -0.15 20.08
N LEU A 339 -5.28 -0.77 21.25
CA LEU A 339 -4.12 -0.86 22.13
C LEU A 339 -3.50 -2.25 22.09
N SER A 340 -2.17 -2.30 21.94
CA SER A 340 -1.36 -3.46 22.30
C SER A 340 -0.59 -3.11 23.57
N GLN A 341 -0.91 -3.78 24.68
CA GLN A 341 -0.28 -3.52 25.97
C GLN A 341 1.00 -4.34 26.15
N LYS A 342 1.96 -3.75 26.83
CA LYS A 342 3.12 -4.46 27.34
C LYS A 342 2.67 -5.57 28.31
N VAL A 343 3.19 -6.77 28.14
CA VAL A 343 2.83 -7.97 28.89
C VAL A 343 4.01 -8.49 29.72
N VAL A 344 5.22 -8.27 29.22
CA VAL A 344 6.46 -8.72 29.85
C VAL A 344 7.49 -7.60 29.78
N GLU A 345 8.43 -7.59 30.73
CA GLU A 345 9.56 -6.67 30.66
C GLU A 345 10.55 -7.13 29.57
N PRO A 346 11.12 -6.19 28.81
CA PRO A 346 12.19 -6.52 27.87
C PRO A 346 13.42 -7.01 28.61
N PRO A 347 14.29 -7.80 27.94
CA PRO A 347 15.64 -8.05 28.47
C PRO A 347 16.38 -6.74 28.78
N GLU A 348 17.25 -6.74 29.80
CA GLU A 348 17.97 -5.54 30.26
C GLU A 348 18.78 -4.85 29.15
N GLU A 349 19.33 -5.61 28.21
CA GLU A 349 20.08 -5.08 27.07
C GLU A 349 19.20 -4.62 25.90
N ALA A 350 17.89 -4.92 25.92
CA ALA A 350 17.00 -4.52 24.85
C ALA A 350 16.68 -3.03 24.90
N CYS A 351 16.76 -2.40 23.75
CA CYS A 351 16.46 -0.99 23.55
C CYS A 351 15.25 -0.88 22.61
N SER A 352 14.23 -0.13 22.99
CA SER A 352 13.10 0.13 22.10
C SER A 352 13.50 1.02 20.93
N THR A 353 12.79 0.91 19.83
CA THR A 353 12.99 1.81 18.67
C THR A 353 12.77 3.27 19.07
N PHE A 354 11.81 3.54 19.96
CA PHE A 354 11.56 4.89 20.49
C PHE A 354 12.78 5.43 21.25
N GLU A 355 13.30 4.69 22.23
CA GLU A 355 14.46 5.09 23.03
C GLU A 355 15.69 5.32 22.14
N PHE A 356 15.97 4.40 21.22
CA PHE A 356 17.10 4.53 20.31
C PHE A 356 17.08 5.83 19.50
N TRP A 357 15.95 6.14 18.86
CA TRP A 357 15.86 7.33 18.00
C TRP A 357 15.78 8.61 18.82
N THR A 358 15.12 8.60 19.96
CA THR A 358 15.01 9.76 20.82
C THR A 358 16.38 10.12 21.40
N ASP A 359 17.14 9.15 21.93
CA ASP A 359 18.49 9.41 22.45
C ASP A 359 19.44 9.90 21.33
N LEU A 360 19.38 9.29 20.16
CA LEU A 360 20.16 9.74 19.00
C LEU A 360 19.80 11.18 18.60
N ALA A 361 18.51 11.50 18.54
CA ALA A 361 18.04 12.85 18.20
C ALA A 361 18.53 13.89 19.21
N HIS A 362 18.45 13.60 20.50
CA HIS A 362 18.98 14.47 21.57
C HIS A 362 20.48 14.71 21.41
N ARG A 363 21.27 13.66 21.16
CA ARG A 363 22.72 13.75 20.94
C ARG A 363 23.09 14.53 19.69
N MET A 364 22.22 14.51 18.67
CA MET A 364 22.38 15.28 17.43
C MET A 364 21.88 16.74 17.53
N GLY A 365 21.34 17.15 18.67
CA GLY A 365 20.85 18.52 18.88
C GLY A 365 19.40 18.75 18.45
N PHE A 366 18.62 17.69 18.24
CA PHE A 366 17.20 17.73 17.85
C PHE A 366 16.25 17.46 19.02
N GLY A 367 16.73 17.55 20.28
CA GLY A 367 15.95 17.18 21.47
C GLY A 367 14.63 17.96 21.62
N ASP A 368 14.59 19.23 21.17
CA ASP A 368 13.38 20.04 21.25
C ASP A 368 12.23 19.47 20.36
N LEU A 369 12.54 18.65 19.37
CA LEU A 369 11.57 18.00 18.49
C LEU A 369 11.09 16.66 19.05
N PHE A 370 11.78 16.12 20.05
CA PHE A 370 11.51 14.85 20.70
C PHE A 370 11.46 15.05 22.23
N PRO A 371 10.50 15.83 22.75
CA PRO A 371 10.48 16.23 24.16
C PRO A 371 10.08 15.09 25.12
N TRP A 372 9.52 14.02 24.58
CA TRP A 372 8.98 12.90 25.36
C TRP A 372 10.10 12.04 25.94
N GLN A 373 9.93 11.68 27.21
CA GLN A 373 10.90 10.86 27.96
C GLN A 373 10.54 9.36 27.93
N SER A 374 9.29 9.01 27.58
CA SER A 374 8.81 7.64 27.50
C SER A 374 7.86 7.46 26.33
N ILE A 375 7.61 6.19 25.97
CA ILE A 375 6.64 5.86 24.95
C ILE A 375 5.21 6.22 25.39
N GLU A 376 4.92 6.14 26.67
CA GLU A 376 3.63 6.51 27.23
C GLU A 376 3.36 8.00 27.06
N GLU A 377 4.37 8.86 27.26
CA GLU A 377 4.24 10.30 27.05
C GLU A 377 3.94 10.67 25.59
N ILE A 378 4.57 10.03 24.62
CA ILE A 378 4.22 10.28 23.20
C ILE A 378 2.87 9.71 22.85
N LEU A 379 2.46 8.56 23.43
CA LEU A 379 1.12 8.02 23.24
C LEU A 379 0.06 8.92 23.86
N ASP A 380 0.30 9.50 25.05
CA ASP A 380 -0.54 10.53 25.67
C ASP A 380 -0.71 11.74 24.75
N HIS A 381 0.41 12.25 24.24
CA HIS A 381 0.38 13.36 23.29
C HIS A 381 -0.45 13.02 22.04
N ARG A 382 -0.26 11.85 21.47
CA ARG A 382 -1.00 11.43 20.27
C ARG A 382 -2.49 11.21 20.53
N LEU A 383 -2.88 10.85 21.73
CA LEU A 383 -4.28 10.65 22.16
C LEU A 383 -5.00 11.96 22.51
N THR A 384 -4.29 13.10 22.60
CA THR A 384 -4.88 14.40 22.96
C THR A 384 -6.18 14.72 22.23
N PRO A 385 -6.32 14.49 20.89
CA PRO A 385 -7.56 14.79 20.19
C PRO A 385 -8.76 13.95 20.65
N SER A 386 -8.52 12.77 21.22
CA SER A 386 -9.58 11.91 21.79
C SER A 386 -10.10 12.38 23.14
N GLY A 387 -9.40 13.33 23.78
CA GLY A 387 -9.65 13.77 25.16
C GLY A 387 -9.31 12.73 26.22
N MET A 388 -8.58 11.66 25.89
CA MET A 388 -8.17 10.61 26.83
C MET A 388 -6.65 10.62 27.03
N SER A 389 -6.23 10.31 28.25
CA SER A 389 -4.85 9.90 28.53
C SER A 389 -4.60 8.46 28.07
N PHE A 390 -3.33 8.09 27.94
CA PHE A 390 -2.95 6.70 27.68
C PHE A 390 -3.46 5.75 28.78
N ASP A 391 -3.42 6.16 30.04
CA ASP A 391 -3.92 5.40 31.17
C ASP A 391 -5.44 5.13 31.04
N GLU A 392 -6.22 6.15 30.68
CA GLU A 392 -7.67 5.99 30.45
C GLU A 392 -7.96 5.10 29.25
N PHE A 393 -7.19 5.25 28.17
CA PHE A 393 -7.34 4.41 26.98
C PHE A 393 -6.92 2.96 27.24
N SER A 394 -5.91 2.74 28.08
CA SER A 394 -5.43 1.40 28.45
C SER A 394 -6.51 0.53 29.12
N ASN A 395 -7.46 1.16 29.81
CA ASN A 395 -8.61 0.48 30.39
C ASN A 395 -9.73 0.16 29.38
N LYS A 396 -9.73 0.82 28.22
CA LYS A 396 -10.72 0.57 27.16
C LYS A 396 -10.22 -0.41 26.11
N HIS A 397 -8.92 -0.45 25.85
CA HIS A 397 -8.21 -1.27 24.87
C HIS A 397 -8.52 -0.98 23.40
N TYR A 398 -9.68 -0.43 23.08
CA TYR A 398 -10.08 0.00 21.75
C TYR A 398 -11.09 1.14 21.80
N MET A 399 -11.14 1.90 20.73
CA MET A 399 -12.15 2.93 20.49
C MET A 399 -12.57 2.90 19.03
N TYR A 400 -13.85 3.10 18.80
CA TYR A 400 -14.39 3.41 17.48
C TYR A 400 -15.06 4.77 17.55
N GLY A 401 -14.82 5.59 16.55
CA GLY A 401 -15.52 6.85 16.36
C GLY A 401 -16.91 6.67 15.79
N GLU A 402 -17.51 7.77 15.38
CA GLU A 402 -18.78 7.79 14.68
C GLU A 402 -18.73 6.96 13.39
N PRO A 403 -19.88 6.46 12.90
CA PRO A 403 -19.95 5.84 11.59
C PRO A 403 -19.34 6.73 10.51
N PRO A 404 -18.69 6.16 9.48
CA PRO A 404 -18.05 6.95 8.45
C PRO A 404 -19.07 7.81 7.70
N GLU A 405 -18.73 9.08 7.47
CA GLU A 405 -19.46 9.94 6.56
C GLU A 405 -19.07 9.58 5.13
N PHE A 406 -20.05 9.39 4.27
CA PHE A 406 -19.85 9.14 2.84
C PHE A 406 -20.11 10.38 2.00
N GLN A 407 -19.58 10.38 0.78
CA GLN A 407 -19.74 11.46 -0.21
C GLN A 407 -19.29 12.84 0.29
N LYS A 408 -18.24 12.84 1.12
CA LYS A 408 -17.64 14.08 1.66
C LYS A 408 -17.17 15.04 0.56
N TYR A 409 -16.78 14.49 -0.59
CA TYR A 409 -16.37 15.25 -1.76
C TYR A 409 -17.44 16.23 -2.26
N LYS A 410 -18.72 16.02 -1.96
CA LYS A 410 -19.80 16.97 -2.29
C LYS A 410 -19.66 18.30 -1.54
N LYS A 411 -18.98 18.30 -0.39
CA LYS A 411 -18.71 19.49 0.42
C LYS A 411 -17.34 20.09 0.15
N THR A 412 -16.31 19.25 0.03
CA THR A 412 -14.90 19.67 0.02
C THR A 412 -14.23 19.54 -1.35
N GLY A 413 -14.86 18.85 -2.30
CA GLY A 413 -14.19 18.39 -3.53
C GLY A 413 -13.17 17.30 -3.23
N PHE A 414 -12.31 17.03 -4.19
CA PHE A 414 -11.22 16.06 -4.11
C PHE A 414 -9.86 16.75 -3.86
N GLY A 415 -8.92 16.05 -3.25
CA GLY A 415 -7.56 16.54 -2.95
C GLY A 415 -6.62 16.51 -4.16
N THR A 416 -7.09 16.99 -5.30
CA THR A 416 -6.39 17.06 -6.57
C THR A 416 -6.27 18.50 -7.06
N PRO A 417 -5.39 18.83 -8.00
CA PRO A 417 -5.30 20.16 -8.59
C PRO A 417 -6.60 20.69 -9.17
N SER A 418 -7.38 19.85 -9.84
CA SER A 418 -8.68 20.22 -10.39
C SER A 418 -9.81 20.31 -9.35
N GLY A 419 -9.60 19.81 -8.14
CA GLY A 419 -10.64 19.59 -7.14
C GLY A 419 -11.62 18.48 -7.50
N LYS A 420 -11.38 17.74 -8.58
CA LYS A 420 -12.18 16.63 -9.12
C LYS A 420 -11.36 15.35 -9.20
N VAL A 421 -12.00 14.24 -9.50
CA VAL A 421 -11.31 13.00 -9.86
C VAL A 421 -10.61 13.20 -11.20
N GLU A 422 -9.29 13.04 -11.22
CA GLU A 422 -8.49 13.19 -12.43
C GLU A 422 -8.31 11.85 -13.16
N LEU A 423 -9.20 11.58 -14.10
CA LEU A 423 -9.10 10.41 -14.98
C LEU A 423 -7.85 10.51 -15.87
N LYS A 424 -7.56 11.74 -16.33
CA LYS A 424 -6.27 12.17 -16.89
C LYS A 424 -5.53 12.95 -15.79
N SER A 425 -4.39 12.46 -15.33
CA SER A 425 -3.67 13.06 -14.21
C SER A 425 -2.82 14.25 -14.64
N SER A 426 -3.15 15.43 -14.13
CA SER A 426 -2.35 16.65 -14.35
C SER A 426 -0.94 16.54 -13.76
N ILE A 427 -0.81 15.90 -12.59
CA ILE A 427 0.48 15.68 -11.91
C ILE A 427 1.40 14.79 -12.76
N LEU A 428 0.89 13.66 -13.29
CA LEU A 428 1.72 12.80 -14.15
C LEU A 428 2.12 13.51 -15.44
N GLU A 429 1.22 14.29 -16.03
CA GLU A 429 1.52 15.10 -17.22
C GLU A 429 2.63 16.12 -16.94
N GLU A 430 2.55 16.84 -15.83
CA GLU A 430 3.59 17.82 -15.42
C GLU A 430 4.93 17.15 -15.08
N LEU A 431 4.90 15.93 -14.55
CA LEU A 431 6.10 15.14 -14.29
C LEU A 431 6.68 14.48 -15.57
N GLY A 432 6.04 14.65 -16.74
CA GLY A 432 6.50 14.11 -18.02
C GLY A 432 6.15 12.64 -18.27
N PHE A 433 5.17 12.10 -17.55
CA PHE A 433 4.64 10.75 -17.77
C PHE A 433 3.35 10.76 -18.57
N ASP A 434 2.95 9.58 -19.10
CA ASP A 434 1.63 9.42 -19.69
C ASP A 434 0.55 9.70 -18.62
N PRO A 435 -0.31 10.71 -18.81
CA PRO A 435 -1.32 11.07 -17.82
C PRO A 435 -2.49 10.06 -17.74
N LEU A 436 -2.59 9.17 -18.72
CA LEU A 436 -3.61 8.12 -18.80
C LEU A 436 -3.00 6.75 -18.47
N PRO A 437 -3.74 5.86 -17.82
CA PRO A 437 -3.25 4.51 -17.57
C PRO A 437 -3.16 3.70 -18.86
N TYR A 438 -2.17 2.80 -18.91
CA TYR A 438 -1.92 1.92 -20.06
C TYR A 438 -1.36 0.58 -19.58
N TYR A 439 -1.43 -0.43 -20.43
CA TYR A 439 -0.77 -1.70 -20.20
C TYR A 439 0.65 -1.67 -20.78
N ARG A 440 1.59 -2.14 -20.00
CA ARG A 440 2.97 -2.40 -20.43
C ARG A 440 3.24 -3.89 -20.37
N GLU A 441 3.66 -4.45 -21.50
CA GLU A 441 4.04 -5.85 -21.56
C GLU A 441 5.29 -6.14 -20.71
N GLY A 442 5.26 -7.27 -20.01
CA GLY A 442 6.40 -7.77 -19.25
C GLY A 442 7.50 -8.30 -20.17
N PRO A 443 8.68 -8.62 -19.63
CA PRO A 443 9.75 -9.27 -20.38
C PRO A 443 9.22 -10.58 -21.01
N ALA A 444 9.52 -10.79 -22.27
CA ALA A 444 9.21 -12.06 -22.93
C ALA A 444 10.11 -13.18 -22.39
N VAL A 445 9.61 -14.40 -22.38
CA VAL A 445 10.44 -15.57 -22.16
C VAL A 445 11.39 -15.77 -23.34
N SER A 446 12.54 -16.39 -23.09
CA SER A 446 13.56 -16.71 -24.10
C SER A 446 13.98 -18.19 -23.99
N GLU A 447 14.78 -18.67 -24.92
CA GLU A 447 15.35 -20.03 -24.82
C GLU A 447 16.22 -20.19 -23.57
N GLU A 448 16.93 -19.12 -23.16
CA GLU A 448 17.75 -19.10 -21.94
C GLU A 448 16.91 -19.02 -20.68
N TYR A 449 15.78 -18.29 -20.72
CA TYR A 449 14.85 -18.09 -19.59
C TYR A 449 13.42 -18.44 -20.03
N PRO A 450 13.09 -19.76 -20.12
CA PRO A 450 11.82 -20.20 -20.72
C PRO A 450 10.61 -20.07 -19.80
N TYR A 451 10.80 -19.68 -18.53
CA TYR A 451 9.72 -19.62 -17.54
C TYR A 451 9.52 -18.20 -17.00
N HIS A 452 8.24 -17.83 -16.83
CA HIS A 452 7.87 -16.71 -15.99
C HIS A 452 7.84 -17.13 -14.53
N VAL A 453 8.60 -16.43 -13.68
CA VAL A 453 8.59 -16.60 -12.23
C VAL A 453 7.78 -15.48 -11.60
N PHE A 454 6.82 -15.82 -10.76
CA PHE A 454 6.15 -14.86 -9.90
C PHE A 454 6.27 -15.27 -8.43
N THR A 455 6.44 -14.29 -7.56
CA THR A 455 6.47 -14.46 -6.12
C THR A 455 5.10 -14.09 -5.55
N GLY A 456 4.73 -14.61 -4.38
CA GLY A 456 3.46 -14.26 -3.75
C GLY A 456 2.75 -15.44 -3.11
N VAL A 457 3.28 -16.65 -3.30
CA VAL A 457 2.84 -17.80 -2.50
C VAL A 457 3.41 -17.62 -1.10
N ARG A 458 2.53 -17.33 -0.14
CA ARG A 458 2.91 -17.20 1.26
C ARG A 458 2.89 -18.56 1.95
N GLU A 459 3.93 -18.84 2.73
CA GLU A 459 3.95 -19.97 3.64
C GLU A 459 3.14 -19.61 4.90
N ASP A 460 2.23 -20.48 5.32
CA ASP A 460 1.35 -20.25 6.48
C ASP A 460 2.13 -20.16 7.81
N ALA A 461 3.33 -20.73 7.83
CA ALA A 461 4.16 -20.77 9.03
C ALA A 461 4.93 -19.47 9.30
N PHE A 462 5.07 -18.56 8.31
CA PHE A 462 5.94 -17.41 8.41
C PHE A 462 5.27 -16.13 7.95
N PHE A 463 5.64 -15.03 8.58
CA PHE A 463 5.32 -13.70 8.08
C PHE A 463 6.57 -13.13 7.37
N GLN A 464 6.57 -13.15 6.05
CA GLN A 464 7.71 -12.74 5.21
C GLN A 464 8.99 -13.48 5.61
N THR A 465 10.06 -12.76 6.04
CA THR A 465 11.29 -13.34 6.58
C THR A 465 11.25 -13.56 8.09
N GLY A 466 10.22 -13.06 8.75
CA GLY A 466 10.04 -13.18 10.21
C GLY A 466 9.65 -14.59 10.66
N GLN A 467 9.88 -14.88 11.93
CA GLN A 467 9.48 -16.11 12.62
C GLN A 467 10.17 -17.41 12.15
N ARG A 468 11.09 -17.33 11.17
CA ARG A 468 11.82 -18.51 10.65
C ARG A 468 12.72 -19.15 11.68
N GLN A 469 13.10 -18.43 12.74
CA GLN A 469 13.91 -18.88 13.85
C GLN A 469 13.07 -19.60 14.92
N VAL A 470 11.74 -19.46 14.91
CA VAL A 470 10.86 -20.16 15.83
C VAL A 470 10.75 -21.62 15.41
N LYS A 471 11.31 -22.54 16.24
CA LYS A 471 11.46 -23.95 15.88
C LYS A 471 10.14 -24.60 15.46
N VAL A 472 9.06 -24.41 16.20
CA VAL A 472 7.76 -25.05 15.92
C VAL A 472 7.18 -24.59 14.56
N LEU A 473 7.48 -23.37 14.13
CA LEU A 473 7.07 -22.85 12.82
C LEU A 473 8.01 -23.35 11.73
N ARG A 474 9.31 -23.39 12.01
CA ARG A 474 10.32 -23.91 11.10
C ARG A 474 10.09 -25.38 10.74
N ASP A 475 9.68 -26.20 11.71
CA ASP A 475 9.41 -27.62 11.51
C ASP A 475 8.20 -27.85 10.55
N ARG A 476 7.27 -26.88 10.44
CA ARG A 476 6.15 -26.92 9.47
C ARG A 476 6.58 -26.63 8.04
N SER A 477 7.57 -25.76 7.85
CA SER A 477 8.12 -25.39 6.55
C SER A 477 9.64 -25.27 6.62
N PRO A 478 10.37 -26.41 6.62
CA PRO A 478 11.82 -26.47 6.87
C PRO A 478 12.64 -25.93 5.70
N THR A 479 12.13 -25.98 4.48
CA THR A 479 12.85 -25.62 3.24
C THR A 479 12.00 -24.70 2.36
N PRO A 480 12.65 -23.80 1.59
CA PRO A 480 11.96 -23.05 0.54
C PRO A 480 11.45 -24.01 -0.55
N LYS A 481 10.34 -23.63 -1.18
CA LYS A 481 9.67 -24.43 -2.21
C LYS A 481 9.49 -23.63 -3.49
N LEU A 482 9.72 -24.27 -4.63
CA LEU A 482 9.32 -23.79 -5.95
C LEU A 482 8.15 -24.66 -6.44
N PHE A 483 7.06 -24.00 -6.81
CA PHE A 483 5.90 -24.66 -7.41
C PHE A 483 5.98 -24.52 -8.92
N MET A 484 5.93 -25.62 -9.65
CA MET A 484 5.87 -25.63 -11.09
C MET A 484 5.04 -26.82 -11.60
N HIS A 485 4.64 -26.77 -12.86
CA HIS A 485 3.89 -27.88 -13.45
C HIS A 485 4.78 -29.13 -13.53
N PRO A 486 4.23 -30.35 -13.24
CA PRO A 486 5.03 -31.56 -13.25
C PRO A 486 5.73 -31.87 -14.60
N ALA A 487 5.16 -31.42 -15.72
CA ALA A 487 5.79 -31.61 -17.05
C ALA A 487 6.99 -30.67 -17.28
N ASP A 488 7.14 -29.63 -16.46
CA ASP A 488 8.23 -28.64 -16.55
C ASP A 488 9.30 -28.90 -15.47
N ALA A 489 9.00 -29.79 -14.50
CA ALA A 489 9.90 -30.17 -13.43
C ALA A 489 10.77 -31.36 -13.81
#